data_b62789a93b3999332f392d8cb723b8c1
#
_entry.id   b62789a93b3999332f392d8cb723b8c1
#
_cell.length_a   1.000
_cell.length_b   1.000
_cell.length_c   1.000
_cell.angle_alpha   90.00
_cell.angle_beta   90.00
_cell.angle_gamma   90.00
#
_symmetry.space_group_name_H-M   'P 1'
#
loop_
_entity.id
_entity.type
_entity.pdbx_description
1 polymer ?
#
loop_
_entity_poly.entity_id
_entity_poly.type
_entity_poly.pdbx_seq_one_letter_code
_entity_poly.pdbx_strand_id
1 'polypeptide(L)'
;MSSCACNTGIKIIYSCSGAADVGELADRAVRQLRKEGIAQGSCIAAIGADLSGYVQSAKGADMTIAIDGCPVGCTKLNLEKIGVTPVAINLADLGFKKGESAFSESLLASAVDGIKRVLSGDKAETAVNVNTSGSGCGCGGNC
;
A
#
# COMPACT_ATOMS: atom_id res chain seq x y z
N MET A 1 3.50 -29.96 -22.04
CA MET A 1 4.26 -28.70 -22.16
C MET A 1 3.54 -27.64 -21.37
N SER A 2 4.01 -27.39 -20.17
CA SER A 2 3.47 -26.35 -19.29
C SER A 2 4.01 -25.02 -19.77
N SER A 3 3.18 -24.20 -20.40
CA SER A 3 3.51 -22.81 -20.64
C SER A 3 3.38 -22.07 -19.30
N CYS A 4 4.48 -21.96 -18.56
CA CYS A 4 4.62 -20.96 -17.54
C CYS A 4 4.59 -19.60 -18.27
N ALA A 5 3.44 -18.97 -18.29
CA ALA A 5 3.35 -17.56 -18.63
C ALA A 5 4.05 -16.79 -17.51
N CYS A 6 5.35 -16.68 -17.60
CA CYS A 6 6.11 -15.72 -16.82
C CYS A 6 5.64 -14.33 -17.25
N ASN A 7 4.72 -13.76 -16.52
CA ASN A 7 4.39 -12.35 -16.64
C ASN A 7 5.58 -11.59 -16.04
N THR A 8 6.66 -11.47 -16.81
CA THR A 8 7.98 -10.94 -16.42
C THR A 8 8.05 -9.42 -16.56
N GLY A 9 6.93 -8.73 -16.59
CA GLY A 9 6.90 -7.28 -16.61
C GLY A 9 7.46 -6.67 -15.33
N ILE A 10 8.15 -5.53 -15.45
CA ILE A 10 8.67 -4.77 -14.30
C ILE A 10 7.50 -4.19 -13.52
N LYS A 11 7.31 -4.67 -12.29
CA LYS A 11 6.30 -4.14 -11.36
C LYS A 11 6.99 -3.36 -10.26
N ILE A 12 6.58 -2.10 -10.06
CA ILE A 12 7.10 -1.25 -8.98
C ILE A 12 5.96 -0.88 -8.04
N ILE A 13 6.19 -1.06 -6.74
CA ILE A 13 5.24 -0.77 -5.69
C ILE A 13 5.74 0.35 -4.78
N TYR A 14 4.86 1.25 -4.44
CA TYR A 14 5.09 2.40 -3.58
C TYR A 14 4.12 2.40 -2.42
N SER A 15 4.55 2.91 -1.27
CA SER A 15 3.69 3.18 -0.12
C SER A 15 3.71 4.66 0.25
N CYS A 16 2.64 5.15 0.87
CA CYS A 16 2.59 6.52 1.35
C CYS A 16 3.57 6.78 2.51
N SER A 17 3.91 5.76 3.30
CA SER A 17 4.84 5.84 4.43
C SER A 17 4.62 7.07 5.33
N GLY A 18 3.35 7.46 5.50
CA GLY A 18 2.95 8.64 6.27
C GLY A 18 3.08 8.43 7.79
N ALA A 19 2.96 9.52 8.55
CA ALA A 19 3.09 9.51 10.00
C ALA A 19 1.92 8.84 10.74
N ALA A 20 0.79 8.59 10.07
CA ALA A 20 -0.36 7.92 10.67
C ALA A 20 -0.12 6.41 10.79
N ASP A 21 -0.85 5.77 11.70
CA ASP A 21 -0.87 4.31 11.91
C ASP A 21 -1.10 3.52 10.60
N VAL A 22 -2.05 3.94 9.78
CA VAL A 22 -2.30 3.34 8.46
C VAL A 22 -1.15 3.60 7.46
N GLY A 23 -0.38 4.66 7.65
CA GLY A 23 0.82 4.94 6.86
C GLY A 23 1.94 3.95 7.19
N GLU A 24 2.15 3.65 8.46
CA GLU A 24 3.07 2.60 8.90
C GLU A 24 2.62 1.23 8.38
N LEU A 25 1.34 0.93 8.49
CA LEU A 25 0.77 -0.33 8.00
C LEU A 25 0.98 -0.49 6.49
N ALA A 26 0.74 0.56 5.70
CA ALA A 26 0.99 0.58 4.26
C ALA A 26 2.47 0.34 3.94
N ASP A 27 3.39 0.99 4.64
CA ASP A 27 4.84 0.83 4.46
C ASP A 27 5.28 -0.60 4.76
N ARG A 28 4.84 -1.16 5.88
CA ARG A 28 5.18 -2.53 6.27
C ARG A 28 4.60 -3.56 5.32
N ALA A 29 3.38 -3.35 4.83
CA ALA A 29 2.76 -4.22 3.84
C ALA A 29 3.55 -4.23 2.52
N VAL A 30 3.98 -3.07 2.03
CA VAL A 30 4.81 -2.98 0.82
C VAL A 30 6.16 -3.67 1.02
N ARG A 31 6.80 -3.51 2.18
CA ARG A 31 8.05 -4.20 2.50
C ARG A 31 7.88 -5.72 2.51
N GLN A 32 6.76 -6.21 3.02
CA GLN A 32 6.46 -7.64 3.02
C GLN A 32 6.21 -8.16 1.61
N LEU A 33 5.39 -7.47 0.81
CA LEU A 33 5.12 -7.83 -0.59
C LEU A 33 6.40 -7.85 -1.44
N ARG A 34 7.33 -6.92 -1.18
CA ARG A 34 8.65 -6.91 -1.81
C ARG A 34 9.47 -8.15 -1.43
N LYS A 35 9.48 -8.54 -0.14
CA LYS A 35 10.17 -9.76 0.31
C LYS A 35 9.62 -11.01 -0.35
N GLU A 36 8.33 -11.04 -0.59
CA GLU A 36 7.63 -12.14 -1.26
C GLU A 36 7.82 -12.13 -2.79
N GLY A 37 8.50 -11.14 -3.34
CA GLY A 37 8.78 -11.05 -4.78
C GLY A 37 7.58 -10.62 -5.63
N ILE A 38 6.54 -10.05 -5.04
CA ILE A 38 5.34 -9.60 -5.76
C ILE A 38 5.65 -8.40 -6.68
N ALA A 39 6.46 -7.46 -6.18
CA ALA A 39 6.91 -6.29 -6.93
C ALA A 39 8.22 -5.73 -6.35
N GLN A 40 8.91 -4.91 -7.11
CA GLN A 40 10.06 -4.15 -6.63
C GLN A 40 9.58 -2.93 -5.85
N GLY A 41 10.11 -2.71 -4.65
CA GLY A 41 9.80 -1.52 -3.85
C GLY A 41 10.56 -0.30 -4.32
N SER A 42 9.92 0.85 -4.36
CA SER A 42 10.57 2.14 -4.63
C SER A 42 10.08 3.23 -3.68
N CYS A 43 10.70 4.40 -3.73
CA CYS A 43 10.50 5.49 -2.77
C CYS A 43 9.59 6.57 -3.33
N ILE A 44 8.42 6.75 -2.73
CA ILE A 44 7.48 7.81 -3.15
C ILE A 44 8.00 9.22 -2.83
N ALA A 45 8.81 9.38 -1.79
CA ALA A 45 9.43 10.65 -1.47
C ALA A 45 10.38 11.13 -2.58
N ALA A 46 11.09 10.20 -3.24
CA ALA A 46 11.95 10.50 -4.38
C ALA A 46 11.14 10.96 -5.62
N ILE A 47 9.95 10.39 -5.81
CA ILE A 47 8.99 10.86 -6.83
C ILE A 47 8.51 12.27 -6.48
N GLY A 48 8.13 12.51 -5.22
CA GLY A 48 7.71 13.82 -4.75
C GLY A 48 8.79 14.90 -4.86
N ALA A 49 10.05 14.52 -4.72
CA ALA A 49 11.22 15.39 -4.90
C ALA A 49 11.66 15.54 -6.37
N ASP A 50 10.94 14.94 -7.30
CA ASP A 50 11.21 14.97 -8.74
C ASP A 50 12.63 14.47 -9.12
N LEU A 51 13.12 13.45 -8.42
CA LEU A 51 14.42 12.85 -8.74
C LEU A 51 14.32 12.05 -10.05
N SER A 52 15.02 12.51 -11.07
CA SER A 52 14.88 12.05 -12.46
C SER A 52 15.01 10.52 -12.63
N GLY A 53 15.95 9.86 -11.95
CA GLY A 53 16.12 8.41 -12.02
C GLY A 53 14.91 7.64 -11.50
N TYR A 54 14.29 8.11 -10.43
CA TYR A 54 13.09 7.50 -9.86
C TYR A 54 11.86 7.74 -10.73
N VAL A 55 11.72 8.96 -11.26
CA VAL A 55 10.65 9.32 -12.19
C VAL A 55 10.73 8.48 -13.46
N GLN A 56 11.92 8.33 -14.06
CA GLN A 56 12.10 7.51 -15.25
C GLN A 56 11.81 6.03 -14.96
N SER A 57 12.23 5.51 -13.82
CA SER A 57 11.92 4.14 -13.42
C SER A 57 10.41 3.90 -13.28
N ALA A 58 9.69 4.85 -12.66
CA ALA A 58 8.23 4.77 -12.56
C ALA A 58 7.53 4.78 -13.91
N LYS A 59 8.00 5.65 -14.84
CA LYS A 59 7.44 5.74 -16.20
C LYS A 59 7.78 4.52 -17.06
N GLY A 60 8.91 3.88 -16.83
CA GLY A 60 9.37 2.71 -17.57
C GLY A 60 8.84 1.37 -17.03
N ALA A 61 8.15 1.37 -15.90
CA ALA A 61 7.57 0.15 -15.34
C ALA A 61 6.34 -0.33 -16.16
N ASP A 62 6.21 -1.64 -16.32
CA ASP A 62 5.02 -2.23 -16.93
C ASP A 62 3.77 -2.12 -16.07
N MET A 63 3.98 -2.11 -14.74
CA MET A 63 2.93 -1.89 -13.75
C MET A 63 3.48 -1.08 -12.57
N THR A 64 2.77 -0.05 -12.22
CA THR A 64 3.03 0.75 -11.03
C THR A 64 1.89 0.56 -10.03
N ILE A 65 2.20 0.23 -8.78
CA ILE A 65 1.23 -0.05 -7.72
C ILE A 65 1.40 1.00 -6.63
N ALA A 66 0.31 1.67 -6.27
CA ALA A 66 0.25 2.67 -5.21
C ALA A 66 -0.54 2.14 -4.02
N ILE A 67 0.10 2.02 -2.86
CA ILE A 67 -0.54 1.63 -1.61
C ILE A 67 -0.66 2.86 -0.71
N ASP A 68 -1.87 3.32 -0.51
CA ASP A 68 -2.18 4.45 0.37
C ASP A 68 -2.90 3.98 1.63
N GLY A 69 -2.51 4.52 2.78
CA GLY A 69 -3.10 4.16 4.07
C GLY A 69 -4.48 4.80 4.30
N CYS A 70 -4.74 5.96 3.71
CA CYS A 70 -5.97 6.72 3.93
C CYS A 70 -6.47 7.37 2.64
N PRO A 71 -7.74 7.88 2.63
CA PRO A 71 -8.38 8.43 1.43
C PRO A 71 -7.68 9.62 0.77
N VAL A 72 -6.71 10.25 1.45
CA VAL A 72 -5.91 11.35 0.85
C VAL A 72 -5.18 10.89 -0.41
N GLY A 73 -4.69 9.64 -0.43
CA GLY A 73 -4.11 9.06 -1.64
C GLY A 73 -2.79 9.70 -2.07
N CYS A 74 -1.91 10.01 -1.12
CA CYS A 74 -0.66 10.72 -1.40
C CYS A 74 0.22 10.01 -2.43
N THR A 75 0.30 8.67 -2.37
CA THR A 75 1.08 7.86 -3.31
C THR A 75 0.50 7.94 -4.71
N LYS A 76 -0.80 7.72 -4.83
CA LYS A 76 -1.53 7.84 -6.10
C LYS A 76 -1.32 9.23 -6.72
N LEU A 77 -1.55 10.29 -5.94
CA LEU A 77 -1.44 11.67 -6.42
C LEU A 77 -0.03 12.01 -6.90
N ASN A 78 1.02 11.57 -6.19
CA ASN A 78 2.40 11.81 -6.61
C ASN A 78 2.74 11.11 -7.92
N LEU A 79 2.26 9.89 -8.13
CA LEU A 79 2.48 9.16 -9.39
C LEU A 79 1.69 9.78 -10.55
N GLU A 80 0.45 10.16 -10.31
CA GLU A 80 -0.37 10.86 -11.33
C GLU A 80 0.24 12.20 -11.75
N LYS A 81 0.83 12.93 -10.81
CA LYS A 81 1.51 14.21 -11.07
C LYS A 81 2.64 14.07 -12.10
N ILE A 82 3.35 12.95 -12.11
CA ILE A 82 4.42 12.69 -13.10
C ILE A 82 3.90 12.00 -14.37
N GLY A 83 2.59 11.84 -14.52
CA GLY A 83 1.95 11.21 -15.70
C GLY A 83 1.88 9.69 -15.67
N VAL A 84 2.05 9.08 -14.50
CA VAL A 84 1.91 7.62 -14.31
C VAL A 84 0.54 7.32 -13.74
N THR A 85 -0.19 6.37 -14.33
CA THR A 85 -1.47 5.87 -13.81
C THR A 85 -1.23 4.58 -13.04
N PRO A 86 -1.19 4.61 -11.69
CA PRO A 86 -0.94 3.41 -10.91
C PRO A 86 -2.19 2.55 -10.72
N VAL A 87 -1.98 1.27 -10.43
CA VAL A 87 -2.99 0.46 -9.74
C VAL A 87 -3.06 0.98 -8.30
N ALA A 88 -4.09 1.74 -7.99
CA ALA A 88 -4.24 2.39 -6.68
C ALA A 88 -5.04 1.49 -5.73
N ILE A 89 -4.45 1.18 -4.58
CA ILE A 89 -5.08 0.42 -3.50
C ILE A 89 -5.02 1.27 -2.24
N ASN A 90 -6.19 1.55 -1.68
CA ASN A 90 -6.30 2.30 -0.44
C ASN A 90 -6.69 1.35 0.70
N LEU A 91 -5.94 1.38 1.80
CA LEU A 91 -6.24 0.52 2.96
C LEU A 91 -7.60 0.86 3.59
N ALA A 92 -8.09 2.08 3.43
CA ALA A 92 -9.43 2.45 3.87
C ALA A 92 -10.52 1.63 3.16
N ASP A 93 -10.32 1.31 1.88
CA ASP A 93 -11.25 0.46 1.11
C ASP A 93 -11.19 -1.01 1.54
N LEU A 94 -10.11 -1.41 2.21
CA LEU A 94 -9.94 -2.73 2.82
C LEU A 94 -10.41 -2.79 4.28
N GLY A 95 -11.00 -1.71 4.80
CA GLY A 95 -11.58 -1.64 6.14
C GLY A 95 -10.64 -1.11 7.23
N PHE A 96 -9.43 -0.67 6.89
CA PHE A 96 -8.50 -0.07 7.86
C PHE A 96 -8.80 1.41 8.04
N LYS A 97 -8.91 1.87 9.29
CA LYS A 97 -9.25 3.26 9.59
C LYS A 97 -8.07 3.96 10.26
N LYS A 98 -7.82 5.19 9.80
CA LYS A 98 -6.80 6.07 10.39
C LYS A 98 -7.15 6.37 11.85
N GLY A 99 -6.19 6.16 12.73
CA GLY A 99 -6.34 6.32 14.18
C GLY A 99 -6.90 5.10 14.91
N GLU A 100 -7.35 4.07 14.19
CA GLU A 100 -7.90 2.83 14.74
C GLU A 100 -7.13 1.58 14.27
N SER A 101 -6.01 1.74 13.59
CA SER A 101 -5.26 0.66 12.95
C SER A 101 -3.80 0.63 13.43
N ALA A 102 -3.61 0.75 14.76
CA ALA A 102 -2.29 0.63 15.37
C ALA A 102 -1.61 -0.68 14.94
N PHE A 103 -0.33 -0.61 14.61
CA PHE A 103 0.40 -1.74 14.04
C PHE A 103 0.29 -3.00 14.91
N SER A 104 -0.01 -4.11 14.27
CA SER A 104 0.13 -5.46 14.80
C SER A 104 0.43 -6.44 13.65
N GLU A 105 1.04 -7.57 13.96
CA GLU A 105 1.34 -8.60 12.96
C GLU A 105 0.08 -9.15 12.30
N SER A 106 -1.03 -9.25 13.04
CA SER A 106 -2.32 -9.69 12.50
C SER A 106 -2.91 -8.69 11.52
N LEU A 107 -2.81 -7.37 11.80
CA LEU A 107 -3.24 -6.33 10.87
C LEU A 107 -2.35 -6.29 9.63
N LEU A 108 -1.05 -6.50 9.79
CA LEU A 108 -0.13 -6.60 8.67
C LEU A 108 -0.51 -7.76 7.75
N ALA A 109 -0.74 -8.95 8.29
CA ALA A 109 -1.17 -10.12 7.51
C ALA A 109 -2.48 -9.84 6.75
N SER A 110 -3.46 -9.23 7.42
CA SER A 110 -4.74 -8.84 6.80
C SER A 110 -4.57 -7.81 5.67
N ALA A 111 -3.71 -6.82 5.87
CA ALA A 111 -3.42 -5.82 4.86
C ALA A 111 -2.74 -6.43 3.62
N VAL A 112 -1.72 -7.27 3.84
CA VAL A 112 -1.01 -7.97 2.76
C VAL A 112 -1.96 -8.87 1.98
N ASP A 113 -2.80 -9.65 2.64
CA ASP A 113 -3.79 -10.52 1.99
C ASP A 113 -4.83 -9.70 1.21
N GLY A 114 -5.31 -8.60 1.77
CA GLY A 114 -6.22 -7.69 1.09
C GLY A 114 -5.62 -7.12 -0.20
N ILE A 115 -4.38 -6.65 -0.14
CA ILE A 115 -3.66 -6.12 -1.30
C ILE A 115 -3.49 -7.21 -2.37
N LYS A 116 -3.08 -8.41 -1.97
CA LYS A 116 -2.91 -9.54 -2.90
C LYS A 116 -4.20 -9.90 -3.63
N ARG A 117 -5.34 -9.92 -2.93
CA ARG A 117 -6.66 -10.17 -3.55
C ARG A 117 -6.99 -9.13 -4.61
N VAL A 118 -6.79 -7.85 -4.31
CA VAL A 118 -7.01 -6.77 -5.29
C VAL A 118 -6.10 -6.95 -6.51
N LEU A 119 -4.83 -7.28 -6.30
CA LEU A 119 -3.87 -7.49 -7.39
C LEU A 119 -4.19 -8.73 -8.24
N SER A 120 -4.83 -9.76 -7.65
CA SER A 120 -5.28 -10.96 -8.39
C SER A 120 -6.60 -10.74 -9.14
N GLY A 121 -7.28 -9.62 -8.94
CA GLY A 121 -8.57 -9.32 -9.55
C GLY A 121 -9.78 -9.89 -8.78
N ASP A 122 -9.59 -10.45 -7.61
CA ASP A 122 -10.65 -10.84 -6.71
C ASP A 122 -11.25 -9.60 -6.06
N LYS A 123 -12.48 -9.27 -6.38
CA LYS A 123 -13.21 -8.18 -5.74
C LYS A 123 -13.36 -8.52 -4.25
N ALA A 124 -12.70 -7.74 -3.41
CA ALA A 124 -12.76 -7.90 -1.96
C ALA A 124 -14.18 -7.60 -1.47
N GLU A 125 -14.90 -8.62 -1.02
CA GLU A 125 -15.98 -8.42 -0.07
C GLU A 125 -15.35 -8.04 1.27
N THR A 126 -15.60 -6.81 1.69
CA THR A 126 -15.11 -6.20 2.92
C THR A 126 -15.77 -6.87 4.13
N ALA A 127 -15.04 -7.73 4.81
CA ALA A 127 -15.36 -8.09 6.19
C ALA A 127 -14.06 -8.26 6.99
N VAL A 128 -13.47 -7.16 7.42
CA VAL A 128 -12.49 -7.22 8.51
C VAL A 128 -13.29 -7.22 9.82
N ASN A 129 -13.47 -8.39 10.39
CA ASN A 129 -14.00 -8.53 11.72
C ASN A 129 -12.91 -8.09 12.73
N VAL A 130 -12.93 -6.82 13.10
CA VAL A 130 -12.05 -6.30 14.15
C VAL A 130 -12.68 -6.66 15.49
N ASN A 131 -12.33 -7.82 16.01
CA ASN A 131 -12.62 -8.14 17.42
C ASN A 131 -11.74 -7.27 18.29
N THR A 132 -12.22 -6.09 18.65
CA THR A 132 -11.67 -5.26 19.70
C THR A 132 -12.10 -5.81 21.07
N SER A 133 -11.29 -6.68 21.66
CA SER A 133 -11.28 -6.88 23.09
C SER A 133 -10.00 -6.29 23.66
N GLY A 134 -10.07 -5.12 24.23
CA GLY A 134 -8.93 -4.45 24.86
C GLY A 134 -9.37 -3.19 25.58
N SER A 135 -9.55 -3.31 26.85
CA SER A 135 -9.86 -2.35 27.90
C SER A 135 -9.29 -0.95 27.68
N GLY A 136 -10.12 0.04 27.99
CA GLY A 136 -9.76 1.44 27.94
C GLY A 136 -8.69 1.84 28.94
N CYS A 137 -7.96 2.88 28.58
CA CYS A 137 -7.46 3.92 29.49
C CYS A 137 -7.59 5.23 28.76
N GLY A 138 -8.49 6.06 29.25
CA GLY A 138 -8.63 7.43 28.80
C GLY A 138 -7.47 8.28 29.28
N CYS A 139 -6.97 9.14 28.42
CA CYS A 139 -6.32 10.38 28.80
C CYS A 139 -6.66 11.40 27.74
N GLY A 140 -7.43 12.40 28.15
CA GLY A 140 -7.74 13.56 27.34
C GLY A 140 -6.51 14.45 27.20
N GLY A 141 -6.44 15.17 26.11
CA GLY A 141 -5.42 16.17 25.85
C GLY A 141 -5.61 16.74 24.45
N ASN A 142 -6.17 17.94 24.42
CA ASN A 142 -6.24 18.81 23.26
C ASN A 142 -4.88 19.01 22.59
N CYS A 143 -4.85 18.93 21.28
CA CYS A 143 -4.25 19.93 20.39
C CYS A 143 -4.74 19.62 18.97
#